data_3fe3f85b9b89351c0d121fba0d55b25a
#
_entry.id   3fe3f85b9b89351c0d121fba0d55b25a
#
_cell.length_a   1.000
_cell.length_b   1.000
_cell.length_c   1.000
_cell.angle_alpha   90.00
_cell.angle_beta   90.00
_cell.angle_gamma   90.00
#
_symmetry.space_group_name_H-M   'P 1'
#
loop_
_entity.id
_entity.type
_entity.pdbx_description
1 polymer ?
#
loop_
_entity_poly.entity_id
_entity_poly.type
_entity_poly.pdbx_seq_one_letter_code
_entity_poly.pdbx_strand_id
1 'polypeptide(L)'
;MPARADAFRLLIPYKYGGLYFDLDVLFLKDFSDLLENSFCYQWEKQPYANTAVLFFKDKDIINKCLPYIDKYNTVVPWKIFNFSNKDLSEIIVLPCAFFDPIWNITNINNYDYPITKIEDLFTEYKNKPISYEEFFKGVYAYHWHNQWNSKIEKNSLFNMFNNEFSEILKI
;
A
#
# COMPACT_ATOMS: atom_id res chain seq x y z
N MET A 1 6.34 3.18 19.56
CA MET A 1 7.11 3.60 18.39
C MET A 1 6.30 3.89 17.13
N PRO A 2 5.07 3.38 16.93
CA PRO A 2 4.28 3.72 15.73
C PRO A 2 4.12 5.23 15.50
N ALA A 3 3.82 6.00 16.54
CA ALA A 3 3.60 7.45 16.43
C ALA A 3 4.74 8.26 15.78
N ARG A 4 5.99 7.78 15.83
CA ARG A 4 7.11 8.44 15.14
C ARG A 4 7.03 8.22 13.63
N ALA A 5 6.75 7.00 13.19
CA ALA A 5 6.57 6.70 11.77
C ALA A 5 5.37 7.48 11.21
N ASP A 6 4.27 7.56 11.97
CA ASP A 6 3.09 8.32 11.59
C ASP A 6 3.38 9.83 11.44
N ALA A 7 4.22 10.39 12.30
CA ALA A 7 4.67 11.77 12.15
C ALA A 7 5.58 11.94 10.92
N PHE A 8 6.50 11.02 10.68
CA PHE A 8 7.42 11.09 9.54
C PHE A 8 6.70 11.10 8.20
N ARG A 9 5.65 10.28 8.03
CA ARG A 9 4.89 10.22 6.76
C ARG A 9 4.13 11.51 6.41
N LEU A 10 3.98 12.43 7.38
CA LEU A 10 3.46 13.78 7.17
C LEU A 10 4.60 14.81 7.02
N LEU A 11 5.60 14.78 7.91
CA LEU A 11 6.65 15.79 7.97
C LEU A 11 7.62 15.71 6.79
N ILE A 12 7.96 14.54 6.30
CA ILE A 12 8.88 14.38 5.17
C ILE A 12 8.29 14.92 3.88
N PRO A 13 7.06 14.52 3.46
CA PRO A 13 6.42 15.13 2.29
C PRO A 13 6.15 16.64 2.46
N TYR A 14 5.84 17.10 3.69
CA TYR A 14 5.69 18.53 3.97
C TYR A 14 6.97 19.30 3.67
N LYS A 15 8.12 18.77 4.08
CA LYS A 15 9.41 19.43 3.93
C LYS A 15 9.97 19.34 2.51
N TYR A 16 9.88 18.18 1.90
CA TYR A 16 10.58 17.85 0.65
C TYR A 16 9.65 17.62 -0.54
N GLY A 17 8.35 17.44 -0.31
CA GLY A 17 7.41 16.93 -1.30
C GLY A 17 7.65 15.45 -1.60
N GLY A 18 6.97 14.95 -2.64
CA GLY A 18 7.21 13.61 -3.18
C GLY A 18 6.31 12.52 -2.63
N LEU A 19 6.62 11.30 -3.04
CA LEU A 19 5.90 10.08 -2.68
C LEU A 19 6.51 9.48 -1.40
N TYR A 20 5.69 9.32 -0.37
CA TYR A 20 6.04 8.55 0.81
C TYR A 20 5.58 7.10 0.63
N PHE A 21 6.39 6.16 1.08
CA PHE A 21 6.03 4.75 1.19
C PHE A 21 6.70 4.11 2.40
N ASP A 22 6.01 3.13 3.00
CA ASP A 22 6.58 2.31 4.07
C ASP A 22 7.64 1.36 3.49
N LEU A 23 8.61 0.94 4.31
CA LEU A 23 9.74 0.10 3.86
C LEU A 23 9.33 -1.32 3.46
N ASP A 24 8.13 -1.72 3.78
CA ASP A 24 7.52 -3.00 3.42
C ASP A 24 6.58 -2.91 2.21
N VAL A 25 6.79 -1.92 1.34
CA VAL A 25 6.09 -1.75 0.06
C VAL A 25 7.03 -2.09 -1.09
N LEU A 26 6.63 -3.05 -1.91
CA LEU A 26 7.30 -3.43 -3.16
C LEU A 26 6.63 -2.73 -4.34
N PHE A 27 7.37 -1.95 -5.12
CA PHE A 27 6.87 -1.34 -6.35
C PHE A 27 6.84 -2.37 -7.48
N LEU A 28 5.71 -2.42 -8.20
CA LEU A 28 5.46 -3.39 -9.27
C LEU A 28 5.39 -2.73 -10.64
N LYS A 29 5.10 -1.43 -10.70
CA LYS A 29 5.11 -0.64 -11.93
C LYS A 29 5.33 0.84 -11.67
N ASP A 30 5.49 1.62 -12.73
CA ASP A 30 5.63 3.07 -12.69
C ASP A 30 4.39 3.74 -12.07
N PHE A 31 4.64 4.75 -11.25
CA PHE A 31 3.66 5.57 -10.54
C PHE A 31 3.35 6.90 -11.25
N SER A 32 4.02 7.21 -12.37
CA SER A 32 3.97 8.53 -13.00
C SER A 32 2.55 8.98 -13.32
N ASP A 33 1.67 8.09 -13.70
CA ASP A 33 0.27 8.37 -14.02
C ASP A 33 -0.57 8.73 -12.77
N LEU A 34 -0.11 8.42 -11.56
CA LEU A 34 -0.77 8.77 -10.32
C LEU A 34 -0.31 10.11 -9.74
N LEU A 35 0.86 10.65 -10.18
CA LEU A 35 1.47 11.84 -9.59
C LEU A 35 0.85 13.16 -10.06
N GLU A 36 -0.22 13.12 -10.83
CA GLU A 36 -0.98 14.31 -11.24
C GLU A 36 -1.77 14.94 -10.10
N ASN A 37 -2.15 14.14 -9.10
CA ASN A 37 -2.97 14.58 -7.97
C ASN A 37 -2.46 13.97 -6.66
N SER A 38 -2.68 14.67 -5.55
CA SER A 38 -2.44 14.11 -4.23
C SER A 38 -3.32 12.89 -4.00
N PHE A 39 -2.75 11.80 -3.50
CA PHE A 39 -3.51 10.58 -3.27
C PHE A 39 -3.10 9.83 -2.00
N CYS A 40 -4.01 9.04 -1.52
CA CYS A 40 -3.84 7.94 -0.58
C CYS A 40 -4.66 6.74 -1.08
N TYR A 41 -4.62 5.60 -0.40
CA TYR A 41 -5.51 4.50 -0.78
C TYR A 41 -6.40 4.07 0.38
N GLN A 42 -7.59 3.58 0.06
CA GLN A 42 -8.55 3.12 1.05
C GLN A 42 -8.02 1.88 1.78
N TRP A 43 -8.15 1.83 3.10
CA TRP A 43 -7.89 0.62 3.87
C TRP A 43 -9.09 -0.32 3.78
N GLU A 44 -8.99 -1.36 2.97
CA GLU A 44 -10.10 -2.30 2.73
C GLU A 44 -11.43 -1.58 2.38
N LYS A 45 -12.45 -1.76 3.23
CA LYS A 45 -13.74 -1.07 3.18
C LYS A 45 -13.90 -0.03 4.28
N GLN A 46 -12.83 0.29 4.99
CA GLN A 46 -12.87 1.25 6.09
C GLN A 46 -13.12 2.67 5.59
N PRO A 47 -13.73 3.55 6.41
CA PRO A 47 -13.98 4.94 6.06
C PRO A 47 -12.73 5.82 6.21
N TYR A 48 -11.53 5.26 6.08
CA TYR A 48 -10.26 5.95 6.20
C TYR A 48 -9.18 5.33 5.30
N ALA A 49 -8.12 6.10 5.07
CA ALA A 49 -7.00 5.68 4.25
C ALA A 49 -5.99 4.84 5.03
N ASN A 50 -5.37 3.91 4.31
CA ASN A 50 -4.03 3.43 4.62
C ASN A 50 -3.02 4.45 4.08
N THR A 51 -1.94 4.68 4.82
CA THR A 51 -0.92 5.67 4.50
C THR A 51 0.46 5.05 4.27
N ALA A 52 0.49 3.75 3.99
CA ALA A 52 1.73 3.08 3.60
C ALA A 52 2.24 3.54 2.22
N VAL A 53 1.35 4.06 1.37
CA VAL A 53 1.70 4.81 0.15
C VAL A 53 0.87 6.09 0.14
N LEU A 54 1.53 7.24 0.06
CA LEU A 54 0.92 8.54 0.21
C LEU A 54 1.67 9.58 -0.64
N PHE A 55 0.95 10.32 -1.46
CA PHE A 55 1.53 11.39 -2.26
C PHE A 55 0.81 12.72 -2.01
N PHE A 56 1.58 13.76 -1.75
CA PHE A 56 1.11 15.13 -1.69
C PHE A 56 1.75 15.93 -2.82
N LYS A 57 0.92 16.40 -3.76
CA LYS A 57 1.36 17.23 -4.88
C LYS A 57 1.87 18.59 -4.40
N ASP A 58 1.25 19.12 -3.35
CA ASP A 58 1.61 20.40 -2.75
C ASP A 58 1.52 20.36 -1.21
N LYS A 59 2.07 21.40 -0.59
CA LYS A 59 2.10 21.54 0.88
C LYS A 59 0.76 21.95 1.49
N ASP A 60 -0.14 22.51 0.70
CA ASP A 60 -1.39 23.06 1.20
C ASP A 60 -2.29 21.95 1.73
N ILE A 61 -2.26 20.80 1.09
CA ILE A 61 -3.01 19.63 1.56
C ILE A 61 -2.51 19.18 2.93
N ILE A 62 -1.19 19.17 3.16
CA ILE A 62 -0.63 18.80 4.46
C ILE A 62 -1.01 19.84 5.51
N ASN A 63 -1.03 21.12 5.16
CA ASN A 63 -1.51 22.17 6.07
C ASN A 63 -2.97 21.93 6.50
N LYS A 64 -3.81 21.39 5.61
CA LYS A 64 -5.19 20.99 5.93
C LYS A 64 -5.26 19.78 6.88
N CYS A 65 -4.19 19.00 7.03
CA CYS A 65 -4.11 17.91 8.01
C CYS A 65 -3.86 18.41 9.44
N LEU A 66 -3.19 19.56 9.61
CA LEU A 66 -2.78 20.08 10.92
C LEU A 66 -3.95 20.27 11.90
N PRO A 67 -5.10 20.87 11.52
CA PRO A 67 -6.25 20.99 12.40
C PRO A 67 -6.78 19.66 12.93
N TYR A 68 -6.66 18.58 12.15
CA TYR A 68 -7.09 17.26 12.60
C TYR A 68 -6.10 16.64 13.58
N ILE A 69 -4.80 16.94 13.45
CA ILE A 69 -3.79 16.55 14.43
C ILE A 69 -4.11 17.20 15.78
N ASP A 70 -4.37 18.50 15.79
CA ASP A 70 -4.74 19.24 17.01
C ASP A 70 -6.08 18.74 17.57
N LYS A 71 -7.10 18.62 16.73
CA LYS A 71 -8.44 18.15 17.13
C LYS A 71 -8.41 16.79 17.82
N TYR A 72 -7.59 15.86 17.32
CA TYR A 72 -7.52 14.51 17.85
C TYR A 72 -6.35 14.28 18.80
N ASN A 73 -5.50 15.30 18.98
CA ASN A 73 -4.24 15.22 19.74
C ASN A 73 -3.41 13.99 19.36
N THR A 74 -3.28 13.74 18.05
CA THR A 74 -2.61 12.57 17.53
C THR A 74 -2.20 12.74 16.06
N VAL A 75 -1.14 12.06 15.67
CA VAL A 75 -0.70 11.90 14.27
C VAL A 75 -1.17 10.58 13.64
N VAL A 76 -2.07 9.87 14.30
CA VAL A 76 -2.53 8.55 13.83
C VAL A 76 -3.30 8.69 12.51
N PRO A 77 -2.84 8.02 11.42
CA PRO A 77 -3.35 8.24 10.07
C PRO A 77 -4.85 8.04 9.92
N TRP A 78 -5.41 6.97 10.49
CA TRP A 78 -6.84 6.67 10.34
C TRP A 78 -7.79 7.72 10.95
N LYS A 79 -7.29 8.56 11.86
CA LYS A 79 -8.06 9.70 12.38
C LYS A 79 -7.94 10.92 11.47
N ILE A 80 -6.74 11.18 10.93
CA ILE A 80 -6.46 12.31 10.06
C ILE A 80 -7.11 12.09 8.70
N PHE A 81 -6.81 10.95 8.06
CA PHE A 81 -7.29 10.59 6.72
C PHE A 81 -8.63 9.84 6.75
N ASN A 82 -9.52 10.26 7.64
CA ASN A 82 -10.91 9.79 7.65
C ASN A 82 -11.71 10.52 6.57
N PHE A 83 -12.48 9.81 5.77
CA PHE A 83 -13.25 10.37 4.63
C PHE A 83 -14.38 11.30 5.06
N SER A 84 -14.70 11.36 6.35
CA SER A 84 -15.59 12.38 6.92
C SER A 84 -14.95 13.76 7.07
N ASN A 85 -13.61 13.86 6.94
CA ASN A 85 -12.86 15.11 7.02
C ASN A 85 -12.93 15.85 5.69
N LYS A 86 -13.95 16.69 5.52
CA LYS A 86 -14.28 17.36 4.26
C LYS A 86 -13.17 18.23 3.68
N ASP A 87 -12.30 18.79 4.54
CA ASP A 87 -11.18 19.62 4.11
C ASP A 87 -10.10 18.83 3.36
N LEU A 88 -10.12 17.50 3.44
CA LEU A 88 -9.24 16.59 2.72
C LEU A 88 -9.87 16.00 1.43
N SER A 89 -10.98 16.56 0.97
CA SER A 89 -11.70 16.08 -0.23
C SER A 89 -10.90 16.22 -1.53
N GLU A 90 -9.82 17.01 -1.53
CA GLU A 90 -8.90 17.16 -2.67
C GLU A 90 -7.93 15.98 -2.82
N ILE A 91 -7.81 15.13 -1.78
CA ILE A 91 -6.98 13.93 -1.86
C ILE A 91 -7.78 12.84 -2.58
N ILE A 92 -7.24 12.32 -3.67
CA ILE A 92 -7.83 11.19 -4.36
C ILE A 92 -7.64 9.93 -3.51
N VAL A 93 -8.72 9.24 -3.24
CA VAL A 93 -8.69 7.96 -2.52
C VAL A 93 -8.71 6.83 -3.54
N LEU A 94 -7.57 6.19 -3.72
CA LEU A 94 -7.41 5.08 -4.66
C LEU A 94 -7.90 3.75 -4.04
N PRO A 95 -8.31 2.78 -4.86
CA PRO A 95 -8.71 1.46 -4.38
C PRO A 95 -7.60 0.73 -3.64
N CYS A 96 -7.94 0.01 -2.57
CA CYS A 96 -7.01 -0.85 -1.82
C CYS A 96 -6.28 -1.84 -2.75
N ALA A 97 -6.99 -2.42 -3.71
CA ALA A 97 -6.43 -3.38 -4.66
C ALA A 97 -5.25 -2.86 -5.50
N PHE A 98 -5.04 -1.54 -5.59
CA PHE A 98 -3.90 -0.96 -6.31
C PHE A 98 -2.58 -1.10 -5.56
N PHE A 99 -2.62 -1.20 -4.24
CA PHE A 99 -1.43 -1.18 -3.37
C PHE A 99 -1.37 -2.35 -2.38
N ASP A 100 -2.50 -3.00 -2.19
CA ASP A 100 -2.66 -4.04 -1.18
C ASP A 100 -3.65 -5.12 -1.66
N PRO A 101 -3.37 -5.74 -2.81
CA PRO A 101 -4.31 -6.66 -3.45
C PRO A 101 -4.62 -7.88 -2.59
N ILE A 102 -3.60 -8.43 -1.90
CA ILE A 102 -3.76 -9.66 -1.13
C ILE A 102 -4.58 -9.43 0.13
N TRP A 103 -4.41 -8.29 0.80
CA TRP A 103 -5.24 -7.93 1.94
C TRP A 103 -6.71 -7.82 1.58
N ASN A 104 -6.98 -7.28 0.40
CA ASN A 104 -8.33 -7.12 -0.11
C ASN A 104 -8.97 -8.48 -0.49
N ILE A 105 -8.19 -9.44 -0.97
CA ILE A 105 -8.66 -10.79 -1.34
C ILE A 105 -9.17 -11.56 -0.14
N THR A 106 -8.46 -11.49 0.99
CA THR A 106 -8.84 -12.22 2.20
C THR A 106 -10.21 -11.79 2.76
N ASN A 107 -10.72 -10.64 2.32
CA ASN A 107 -11.99 -10.05 2.77
C ASN A 107 -13.10 -10.04 1.71
N ILE A 108 -12.83 -10.47 0.47
CA ILE A 108 -13.80 -10.44 -0.62
C ILE A 108 -13.88 -11.81 -1.29
N ASN A 109 -14.87 -12.59 -0.94
CA ASN A 109 -15.13 -13.94 -1.44
C ASN A 109 -15.45 -14.06 -2.96
N ASN A 110 -15.12 -13.06 -3.79
CA ASN A 110 -15.58 -12.96 -5.18
C ASN A 110 -14.46 -12.73 -6.21
N TYR A 111 -13.19 -12.92 -5.87
CA TYR A 111 -12.12 -12.84 -6.86
C TYR A 111 -11.61 -14.24 -7.20
N ASP A 112 -11.45 -14.49 -8.48
CA ASP A 112 -10.81 -15.68 -9.05
C ASP A 112 -9.27 -15.57 -8.88
N TYR A 113 -8.86 -15.40 -7.61
CA TYR A 113 -7.46 -15.30 -7.26
C TYR A 113 -6.91 -16.70 -6.89
N PRO A 114 -5.67 -16.99 -7.23
CA PRO A 114 -5.07 -18.31 -6.98
C PRO A 114 -4.76 -18.59 -5.51
N ILE A 115 -4.98 -17.62 -4.63
CA ILE A 115 -4.82 -17.74 -3.17
C ILE A 115 -6.08 -17.24 -2.45
N THR A 116 -6.32 -17.74 -1.24
CA THR A 116 -7.49 -17.39 -0.42
C THR A 116 -7.12 -16.65 0.85
N LYS A 117 -5.87 -16.70 1.26
CA LYS A 117 -5.30 -16.02 2.43
C LYS A 117 -3.82 -15.70 2.19
N ILE A 118 -3.28 -14.77 2.99
CA ILE A 118 -1.91 -14.29 2.85
C ILE A 118 -0.88 -15.41 2.95
N GLU A 119 -1.10 -16.37 3.87
CA GLU A 119 -0.18 -17.49 4.09
C GLU A 119 -0.01 -18.38 2.86
N ASP A 120 -1.00 -18.44 1.98
CA ASP A 120 -0.93 -19.23 0.75
C ASP A 120 0.18 -18.73 -0.19
N LEU A 121 0.60 -17.46 -0.06
CA LEU A 121 1.73 -16.91 -0.80
C LEU A 121 3.07 -17.59 -0.44
N PHE A 122 3.20 -18.08 0.78
CA PHE A 122 4.44 -18.64 1.35
C PHE A 122 4.47 -20.16 1.40
N THR A 123 3.31 -20.81 1.26
CA THR A 123 3.19 -22.27 1.25
C THR A 123 3.36 -22.84 -0.15
N GLU A 124 3.55 -24.16 -0.26
CA GLU A 124 3.71 -24.85 -1.53
C GLU A 124 2.51 -24.58 -2.45
N TYR A 125 2.78 -24.01 -3.61
CA TYR A 125 1.79 -23.73 -4.65
C TYR A 125 1.70 -24.90 -5.62
N LYS A 126 0.56 -25.57 -5.67
CA LYS A 126 0.35 -26.83 -6.42
C LYS A 126 -0.34 -26.64 -7.76
N ASN A 127 -0.78 -25.43 -8.07
CA ASN A 127 -1.45 -25.11 -9.32
C ASN A 127 -0.44 -24.78 -10.43
N LYS A 128 -0.95 -24.52 -11.63
CA LYS A 128 -0.12 -24.06 -12.76
C LYS A 128 0.65 -22.81 -12.36
N PRO A 129 1.96 -22.74 -12.65
CA PRO A 129 2.75 -21.52 -12.40
C PRO A 129 2.09 -20.30 -13.02
N ILE A 130 2.14 -19.18 -12.29
CA ILE A 130 1.63 -17.88 -12.67
C ILE A 130 2.76 -16.87 -12.55
N SER A 131 2.92 -15.97 -13.53
CA SER A 131 3.90 -14.89 -13.45
C SER A 131 3.48 -13.82 -12.44
N TYR A 132 4.43 -13.00 -11.94
CA TYR A 132 4.09 -11.89 -11.08
C TYR A 132 3.22 -10.85 -11.81
N GLU A 133 3.45 -10.62 -13.09
CA GLU A 133 2.65 -9.68 -13.90
C GLU A 133 1.19 -10.11 -14.02
N GLU A 134 0.96 -11.40 -14.21
CA GLU A 134 -0.38 -11.97 -14.26
C GLU A 134 -1.05 -11.91 -12.87
N PHE A 135 -0.31 -12.29 -11.82
CA PHE A 135 -0.80 -12.30 -10.45
C PHE A 135 -1.14 -10.89 -9.95
N PHE A 136 -0.29 -9.90 -10.23
CA PHE A 136 -0.45 -8.52 -9.80
C PHE A 136 -0.99 -7.60 -10.92
N LYS A 137 -1.77 -8.14 -11.85
CA LYS A 137 -2.31 -7.37 -12.97
C LYS A 137 -3.08 -6.13 -12.49
N GLY A 138 -2.64 -4.95 -12.94
CA GLY A 138 -3.25 -3.67 -12.57
C GLY A 138 -2.83 -3.10 -11.21
N VAL A 139 -1.99 -3.80 -10.47
CA VAL A 139 -1.47 -3.38 -9.16
C VAL A 139 -0.25 -2.48 -9.35
N TYR A 140 -0.14 -1.40 -8.59
CA TYR A 140 1.01 -0.48 -8.60
C TYR A 140 2.09 -0.89 -7.62
N ALA A 141 1.69 -1.38 -6.45
CA ALA A 141 2.60 -1.86 -5.43
C ALA A 141 1.98 -2.97 -4.61
N TYR A 142 2.83 -3.70 -3.89
CA TYR A 142 2.40 -4.70 -2.92
C TYR A 142 2.91 -4.34 -1.53
N HIS A 143 2.00 -4.09 -0.61
CA HIS A 143 2.29 -3.83 0.79
C HIS A 143 2.42 -5.16 1.54
N TRP A 144 3.61 -5.43 2.06
CA TRP A 144 4.02 -6.72 2.62
C TRP A 144 3.55 -6.96 4.06
N HIS A 145 3.08 -5.92 4.76
CA HIS A 145 2.58 -5.97 6.15
C HIS A 145 3.53 -6.62 7.17
N ASN A 146 4.84 -6.38 7.03
CA ASN A 146 5.84 -6.93 7.95
C ASN A 146 5.83 -8.45 8.08
N GLN A 147 5.51 -9.19 7.02
CA GLN A 147 5.51 -10.65 6.98
C GLN A 147 6.92 -11.27 6.91
N TRP A 148 7.91 -10.58 7.44
CA TRP A 148 9.33 -10.95 7.42
C TRP A 148 9.65 -12.29 8.10
N ASN A 149 8.82 -12.73 9.05
CA ASN A 149 9.01 -13.96 9.79
C ASN A 149 8.26 -15.16 9.20
N SER A 150 7.59 -15.00 8.07
CA SER A 150 6.89 -16.09 7.42
C SER A 150 7.88 -17.12 6.89
N LYS A 151 7.66 -18.40 7.21
CA LYS A 151 8.42 -19.49 6.63
C LYS A 151 8.06 -19.62 5.15
N ILE A 152 9.06 -19.47 4.29
CA ILE A 152 8.88 -19.54 2.84
C ILE A 152 9.22 -20.95 2.35
N GLU A 153 8.27 -21.63 1.75
CA GLU A 153 8.48 -22.95 1.14
C GLU A 153 9.08 -22.82 -0.26
N LYS A 154 9.90 -23.82 -0.65
CA LYS A 154 10.69 -23.77 -1.89
C LYS A 154 9.86 -23.55 -3.15
N ASN A 155 8.67 -24.14 -3.22
CA ASN A 155 7.77 -24.04 -4.38
C ASN A 155 6.59 -23.08 -4.12
N SER A 156 6.78 -22.08 -3.26
CA SER A 156 5.76 -21.07 -2.99
C SER A 156 5.69 -20.03 -4.09
N LEU A 157 4.55 -19.36 -4.23
CA LEU A 157 4.39 -18.22 -5.14
C LEU A 157 5.42 -17.13 -4.85
N PHE A 158 5.70 -16.86 -3.56
CA PHE A 158 6.72 -15.90 -3.18
C PHE A 158 8.09 -16.23 -3.80
N ASN A 159 8.54 -17.49 -3.72
CA ASN A 159 9.82 -17.89 -4.31
C ASN A 159 9.80 -17.83 -5.85
N MET A 160 8.68 -18.15 -6.48
CA MET A 160 8.54 -18.02 -7.94
C MET A 160 8.71 -16.57 -8.35
N PHE A 161 8.02 -15.64 -7.69
CA PHE A 161 8.14 -14.20 -7.96
C PHE A 161 9.54 -13.67 -7.63
N ASN A 162 10.14 -14.08 -6.50
CA ASN A 162 11.49 -13.68 -6.15
C ASN A 162 12.53 -14.11 -7.18
N ASN A 163 12.38 -15.29 -7.76
CA ASN A 163 13.27 -15.77 -8.83
C ASN A 163 13.07 -14.96 -10.12
N GLU A 164 11.82 -14.68 -10.48
CA GLU A 164 11.45 -13.86 -11.63
C GLU A 164 12.04 -12.44 -11.51
N PHE A 165 11.88 -11.79 -10.35
CA PHE A 165 12.50 -10.49 -10.07
C PHE A 165 14.03 -10.54 -10.08
N SER A 166 14.62 -11.61 -9.56
CA SER A 166 16.08 -11.77 -9.55
C SER A 166 16.66 -11.90 -10.95
N GLU A 167 15.93 -12.47 -11.90
CA GLU A 167 16.34 -12.54 -13.31
C GLU A 167 16.26 -11.17 -13.99
N ILE A 168 15.21 -10.40 -13.70
CA ILE A 168 15.05 -9.04 -14.22
C ILE A 168 16.17 -8.10 -13.73
N LEU A 169 16.58 -8.25 -12.46
CA LEU A 169 17.60 -7.40 -11.84
C LEU A 169 19.05 -7.81 -12.16
N LYS A 170 19.27 -8.89 -12.87
CA LYS A 170 20.62 -9.33 -13.32
C LYS A 170 21.13 -8.63 -14.57
N ILE A 171 20.50 -7.54 -14.98
CA ILE A 171 20.90 -6.68 -16.11
C ILE A 171 22.19 -5.91 -15.79
#